data_bddbd62df94038da72320ee51872a51a
#
_entry.id   bddbd62df94038da72320ee51872a51a
#
_cell.length_a   1.000
_cell.length_b   1.000
_cell.length_c   1.000
_cell.angle_alpha   90.00
_cell.angle_beta   90.00
_cell.angle_gamma   90.00
#
_symmetry.space_group_name_H-M   'P 1'
#
loop_
_entity.id
_entity.type
_entity.pdbx_description
1 polymer ?
#
loop_
_entity_poly.entity_id
_entity_poly.type
_entity_poly.pdbx_seq_one_letter_code
_entity_poly.pdbx_strand_id
1 'polypeptide(L)'
;YSAKKREKGMLDFNDLEHFTLQILRTDVNGSKPAETYYRRRFTEVLVDEYQDINQLQETILQQLSTVEPGNLFMVGDVKQSIYGFRLADPTLFIQKYHDLIQKHKAVQKMLYHLILLVLRLI
;
A
#
# COMPACT_ATOMS: atom_id res chain seq x y z
N TYR A 1 -17.02 19.67 -13.21
CA TYR A 1 -15.56 19.50 -13.16
C TYR A 1 -15.10 18.40 -14.13
N SER A 2 -15.64 17.17 -14.02
CA SER A 2 -15.26 16.02 -14.87
C SER A 2 -15.55 16.24 -16.37
N ALA A 3 -16.69 16.86 -16.73
CA ALA A 3 -17.01 17.19 -18.12
C ALA A 3 -15.98 18.15 -18.74
N LYS A 4 -15.55 19.16 -17.98
CA LYS A 4 -14.56 20.15 -18.44
C LYS A 4 -13.15 19.54 -18.60
N LYS A 5 -12.80 18.55 -17.77
CA LYS A 5 -11.54 17.77 -17.93
C LYS A 5 -11.57 16.97 -19.24
N ARG A 6 -12.68 16.28 -19.53
CA ARG A 6 -12.86 15.51 -20.79
C ARG A 6 -12.77 16.39 -22.03
N GLU A 7 -13.43 17.55 -22.00
CA GLU A 7 -13.39 18.53 -23.11
C GLU A 7 -11.94 18.99 -23.39
N LYS A 8 -11.13 19.13 -22.35
CA LYS A 8 -9.73 19.58 -22.47
C LYS A 8 -8.72 18.45 -22.63
N GLY A 9 -9.15 17.17 -22.58
CA GLY A 9 -8.24 16.02 -22.60
C GLY A 9 -7.27 15.98 -21.43
N MET A 10 -7.68 16.49 -20.25
CA MET A 10 -6.83 16.59 -19.06
C MET A 10 -7.23 15.57 -18.01
N LEU A 11 -6.23 15.03 -17.31
CA LEU A 11 -6.37 14.17 -16.14
C LEU A 11 -5.69 14.83 -14.94
N ASP A 12 -6.23 14.62 -13.74
CA ASP A 12 -5.54 14.91 -12.49
C ASP A 12 -5.07 13.62 -11.79
N PHE A 13 -4.35 13.77 -10.69
CA PHE A 13 -3.81 12.62 -9.96
C PHE A 13 -4.92 11.67 -9.46
N ASN A 14 -6.05 12.21 -9.04
CA ASN A 14 -7.18 11.40 -8.59
C ASN A 14 -7.77 10.56 -9.75
N ASP A 15 -7.86 11.11 -10.96
CA ASP A 15 -8.27 10.34 -12.14
C ASP A 15 -7.28 9.19 -12.40
N LEU A 16 -5.98 9.43 -12.29
CA LEU A 16 -4.96 8.41 -12.51
C LEU A 16 -5.08 7.25 -11.50
N GLU A 17 -5.31 7.57 -10.23
CA GLU A 17 -5.53 6.56 -9.18
C GLU A 17 -6.78 5.73 -9.47
N HIS A 18 -7.90 6.38 -9.80
CA HIS A 18 -9.15 5.69 -10.13
C HIS A 18 -9.03 4.81 -11.36
N PHE A 19 -8.41 5.31 -12.44
CA PHE A 19 -8.19 4.51 -13.65
C PHE A 19 -7.24 3.34 -13.41
N THR A 20 -6.19 3.53 -12.61
CA THR A 20 -5.29 2.45 -12.22
C THR A 20 -6.07 1.33 -11.52
N LEU A 21 -6.89 1.67 -10.53
CA LEU A 21 -7.70 0.67 -9.83
C LEU A 21 -8.72 0.00 -10.76
N GLN A 22 -9.35 0.76 -11.65
CA GLN A 22 -10.26 0.22 -12.65
C GLN A 22 -9.57 -0.79 -13.56
N ILE A 23 -8.38 -0.46 -14.09
CA ILE A 23 -7.59 -1.36 -14.96
C ILE A 23 -7.21 -2.63 -14.20
N LEU A 24 -6.69 -2.50 -12.97
CA LEU A 24 -6.30 -3.65 -12.15
C LEU A 24 -7.48 -4.58 -11.83
N ARG A 25 -8.68 -4.04 -11.66
CA ARG A 25 -9.90 -4.79 -11.34
C ARG A 25 -10.67 -5.28 -12.56
N THR A 26 -10.30 -4.86 -13.77
CA THR A 26 -11.00 -5.28 -15.00
C THR A 26 -10.92 -6.79 -15.13
N ASP A 27 -12.09 -7.42 -15.16
CA ASP A 27 -12.24 -8.86 -15.38
C ASP A 27 -12.36 -9.14 -16.89
N VAL A 28 -11.58 -10.11 -17.35
CA VAL A 28 -11.63 -10.63 -18.70
C VAL A 28 -11.77 -12.15 -18.62
N ASN A 29 -12.97 -12.66 -18.88
CA ASN A 29 -13.28 -14.09 -18.85
C ASN A 29 -12.93 -14.78 -17.52
N GLY A 30 -13.27 -14.15 -16.40
CA GLY A 30 -13.02 -14.69 -15.04
C GLY A 30 -11.57 -14.51 -14.54
N SER A 31 -10.77 -13.69 -15.21
CA SER A 31 -9.41 -13.36 -14.80
C SER A 31 -9.17 -11.85 -14.76
N LYS A 32 -8.19 -11.42 -13.96
CA LYS A 32 -7.73 -10.02 -13.89
C LYS A 32 -6.32 -9.92 -14.45
N PRO A 33 -6.18 -9.78 -15.78
CA PRO A 33 -4.88 -9.88 -16.43
C PRO A 33 -3.88 -8.81 -15.99
N ALA A 34 -4.33 -7.57 -15.78
CA ALA A 34 -3.46 -6.49 -15.33
C ALA A 34 -2.95 -6.73 -13.89
N GLU A 35 -3.83 -7.07 -12.96
CA GLU A 35 -3.45 -7.43 -11.58
C GLU A 35 -2.44 -8.58 -11.59
N THR A 36 -2.73 -9.66 -12.31
CA THR A 36 -1.88 -10.84 -12.40
C THR A 36 -0.51 -10.51 -12.99
N TYR A 37 -0.48 -9.70 -14.05
CA TYR A 37 0.75 -9.29 -14.70
C TYR A 37 1.66 -8.50 -13.75
N TYR A 38 1.15 -7.44 -13.12
CA TYR A 38 1.95 -6.60 -12.25
C TYR A 38 2.36 -7.30 -10.96
N ARG A 39 1.48 -8.09 -10.35
CA ARG A 39 1.78 -8.88 -9.16
C ARG A 39 2.93 -9.87 -9.37
N ARG A 40 3.05 -10.44 -10.58
CA ARG A 40 4.18 -11.32 -10.94
C ARG A 40 5.46 -10.57 -11.29
N ARG A 41 5.34 -9.34 -11.75
CA ARG A 41 6.47 -8.52 -12.19
C ARG A 41 7.22 -7.90 -11.02
N PHE A 42 6.52 -7.53 -9.96
CA PHE A 42 7.13 -6.89 -8.81
C PHE A 42 7.58 -7.93 -7.78
N THR A 43 8.90 -8.07 -7.63
CA THR A 43 9.51 -8.87 -6.56
C THR A 43 9.32 -8.23 -5.20
N GLU A 44 9.38 -6.91 -5.14
CA GLU A 44 9.20 -6.10 -3.94
C GLU A 44 8.37 -4.86 -4.27
N VAL A 45 7.53 -4.47 -3.35
CA VAL A 45 6.74 -3.23 -3.37
C VAL A 45 7.14 -2.42 -2.15
N LEU A 46 7.84 -1.31 -2.39
CA LEU A 46 8.35 -0.44 -1.33
C LEU A 46 7.53 0.84 -1.28
N VAL A 47 7.03 1.17 -0.10
CA VAL A 47 6.20 2.36 0.13
C VAL A 47 6.84 3.20 1.22
N ASP A 48 7.20 4.42 0.88
CA ASP A 48 7.67 5.43 1.81
C ASP A 48 6.52 6.35 2.22
N GLU A 49 6.66 7.02 3.35
CA GLU A 49 5.66 7.96 3.91
C GLU A 49 4.25 7.34 3.97
N TYR A 50 4.16 6.07 4.42
CA TYR A 50 2.91 5.31 4.41
C TYR A 50 1.78 5.99 5.20
N GLN A 51 2.09 6.87 6.17
CA GLN A 51 1.10 7.66 6.90
C GLN A 51 0.32 8.65 6.03
N ASP A 52 0.83 8.98 4.83
CA ASP A 52 0.24 9.96 3.92
C ASP A 52 -0.58 9.34 2.79
N ILE A 53 -0.69 8.01 2.74
CA ILE A 53 -1.51 7.34 1.74
C ILE A 53 -3.01 7.44 2.07
N ASN A 54 -3.82 7.43 1.00
CA ASN A 54 -5.27 7.35 1.11
C ASN A 54 -5.79 5.92 0.87
N GLN A 55 -7.08 5.71 1.13
CA GLN A 55 -7.74 4.39 0.97
C GLN A 55 -7.65 3.85 -0.46
N LEU A 56 -7.67 4.71 -1.47
CA LEU A 56 -7.60 4.31 -2.88
C LEU A 56 -6.20 3.79 -3.22
N GLN A 57 -5.17 4.51 -2.77
CA GLN A 57 -3.76 4.10 -2.92
C GLN A 57 -3.48 2.78 -2.18
N GLU A 58 -3.97 2.64 -0.94
CA GLU A 58 -3.88 1.36 -0.20
C GLU A 58 -4.51 0.21 -0.98
N THR A 59 -5.68 0.44 -1.59
CA THR A 59 -6.35 -0.57 -2.39
C THR A 59 -5.53 -0.96 -3.63
N ILE A 60 -4.88 -0.01 -4.29
CA ILE A 60 -3.97 -0.27 -5.42
C ILE A 60 -2.78 -1.11 -4.95
N LEU A 61 -2.14 -0.74 -3.84
CA LEU A 61 -1.00 -1.49 -3.27
C LEU A 61 -1.37 -2.95 -2.96
N GLN A 62 -2.56 -3.19 -2.40
CA GLN A 62 -3.07 -4.54 -2.14
C GLN A 62 -3.27 -5.37 -3.42
N GLN A 63 -3.66 -4.73 -4.54
CA GLN A 63 -3.78 -5.43 -5.82
C GLN A 63 -2.41 -5.78 -6.42
N LEU A 64 -1.37 -5.00 -6.15
CA LEU A 64 -0.03 -5.17 -6.70
C LEU A 64 0.86 -6.07 -5.84
N SER A 65 0.59 -6.19 -4.55
CA SER A 65 1.37 -6.98 -3.61
C SER A 65 0.86 -8.41 -3.44
N THR A 66 1.72 -9.28 -2.94
CA THR A 66 1.40 -10.65 -2.55
C THR A 66 1.32 -10.78 -1.04
N VAL A 67 0.47 -11.69 -0.56
CA VAL A 67 0.33 -11.96 0.89
C VAL A 67 1.32 -13.05 1.32
N GLU A 68 1.49 -14.07 0.47
CA GLU A 68 2.40 -15.20 0.74
C GLU A 68 3.14 -15.63 -0.54
N PRO A 69 4.48 -15.53 -0.55
CA PRO A 69 5.27 -14.76 0.42
C PRO A 69 4.97 -13.28 0.30
N GLY A 70 4.91 -12.55 1.44
CA GLY A 70 4.67 -11.12 1.44
C GLY A 70 5.80 -10.34 0.76
N ASN A 71 5.46 -9.41 -0.14
CA ASN A 71 6.44 -8.59 -0.86
C ASN A 71 6.23 -7.08 -0.65
N LEU A 72 5.35 -6.67 0.26
CA LEU A 72 5.07 -5.27 0.57
C LEU A 72 5.88 -4.82 1.79
N PHE A 73 6.74 -3.82 1.59
CA PHE A 73 7.51 -3.17 2.65
C PHE A 73 7.06 -1.70 2.77
N MET A 74 6.74 -1.27 3.98
CA MET A 74 6.17 0.05 4.26
C MET A 74 6.99 0.75 5.32
N VAL A 75 7.33 2.01 5.07
CA VAL A 75 7.97 2.91 6.04
C VAL A 75 7.08 4.12 6.26
N GLY A 76 6.95 4.56 7.50
CA GLY A 76 6.16 5.72 7.85
C GLY A 76 6.24 6.06 9.33
N ASP A 77 5.87 7.29 9.66
CA ASP A 77 5.78 7.77 11.05
C ASP A 77 4.44 8.48 11.27
N VAL A 78 3.55 7.85 12.03
CA VAL A 78 2.21 8.40 12.36
C VAL A 78 2.30 9.81 12.97
N LYS A 79 3.38 10.12 13.69
CA LYS A 79 3.55 11.44 14.30
C LYS A 79 3.77 12.55 13.27
N GLN A 80 4.20 12.20 12.08
CA GLN A 80 4.41 13.14 10.97
C GLN A 80 3.15 13.38 10.15
N SER A 81 2.12 12.57 10.31
CA SER A 81 0.80 12.77 9.70
C SER A 81 0.03 13.90 10.40
N ILE A 82 0.58 15.12 10.36
CA ILE A 82 0.01 16.27 11.07
C ILE A 82 -1.18 16.87 10.29
N TYR A 83 -1.28 16.59 9.00
CA TYR A 83 -2.29 17.19 8.13
C TYR A 83 -2.94 16.12 7.25
N GLY A 84 -4.26 16.07 7.23
CA GLY A 84 -5.06 15.30 6.27
C GLY A 84 -4.88 15.80 4.83
N PHE A 85 -3.63 15.99 4.42
CA PHE A 85 -3.25 16.44 3.09
C PHE A 85 -3.57 15.34 2.08
N ARG A 86 -4.29 15.69 1.01
CA ARG A 86 -4.70 14.76 -0.06
C ARG A 86 -5.55 13.58 0.40
N LEU A 87 -6.43 13.76 1.41
CA LEU A 87 -7.27 12.69 1.94
C LEU A 87 -6.46 11.55 2.59
N ALA A 88 -5.24 11.81 3.04
CA ALA A 88 -4.46 10.87 3.83
C ALA A 88 -5.25 10.37 5.04
N ASP A 89 -5.19 9.08 5.30
CA ASP A 89 -5.89 8.45 6.41
C ASP A 89 -4.89 7.76 7.35
N PRO A 90 -4.43 8.45 8.41
CA PRO A 90 -3.50 7.88 9.38
C PRO A 90 -4.01 6.61 10.06
N THR A 91 -5.34 6.42 10.06
CA THR A 91 -5.94 5.22 10.68
C THR A 91 -5.56 3.96 9.93
N LEU A 92 -5.32 4.04 8.61
CA LEU A 92 -4.84 2.92 7.79
C LEU A 92 -3.50 2.38 8.31
N PHE A 93 -2.56 3.26 8.61
CA PHE A 93 -1.26 2.86 9.17
C PHE A 93 -1.42 2.19 10.53
N ILE A 94 -2.23 2.76 11.41
CA ILE A 94 -2.48 2.23 12.76
C ILE A 94 -3.16 0.86 12.68
N GLN A 95 -4.17 0.71 11.83
CA GLN A 95 -4.84 -0.57 11.60
C GLN A 95 -3.88 -1.63 11.06
N LYS A 96 -3.09 -1.28 10.04
CA LYS A 96 -2.09 -2.17 9.46
C LYS A 96 -1.06 -2.63 10.49
N TYR A 97 -0.59 -1.71 11.32
CA TYR A 97 0.34 -2.00 12.41
C TYR A 97 -0.28 -2.98 13.42
N HIS A 98 -1.52 -2.76 13.84
CA HIS A 98 -2.22 -3.68 14.74
C HIS A 98 -2.45 -5.06 14.12
N ASP A 99 -2.84 -5.11 12.84
CA ASP A 99 -3.05 -6.37 12.11
C ASP A 99 -1.76 -7.18 11.99
N LEU A 100 -0.64 -6.51 11.69
CA LEU A 100 0.69 -7.14 11.63
C LEU A 100 1.11 -7.67 12.99
N ILE A 101 0.91 -6.90 14.08
CA ILE A 101 1.20 -7.35 15.43
C ILE A 101 0.36 -8.58 15.80
N GLN A 102 -0.93 -8.58 15.49
CA GLN A 102 -1.81 -9.70 15.82
C GLN A 102 -1.47 -10.97 15.02
N LYS A 103 -1.21 -10.83 13.72
CA LYS A 103 -0.84 -11.96 12.85
C LYS A 103 0.52 -12.57 13.20
N HIS A 104 1.44 -11.77 13.71
CA HIS A 104 2.83 -12.19 13.89
C HIS A 104 3.31 -12.23 15.36
N LYS A 105 2.39 -12.36 16.33
CA LYS A 105 2.76 -12.46 17.76
C LYS A 105 3.85 -13.51 18.06
N ALA A 106 3.87 -14.61 17.30
CA ALA A 106 4.89 -15.66 17.45
C ALA A 106 6.22 -15.28 16.78
N VAL A 107 6.17 -14.64 15.60
CA VAL A 107 7.36 -14.19 14.83
C VAL A 107 7.98 -12.96 15.49
N GLN A 108 7.15 -12.09 16.06
CA GLN A 108 7.60 -10.87 16.74
C GLN A 108 8.53 -11.15 17.92
N LYS A 109 8.26 -12.22 18.68
CA LYS A 109 9.13 -12.64 19.79
C LYS A 109 10.53 -13.03 19.27
N MET A 110 10.61 -13.63 18.11
CA MET A 110 11.86 -14.04 17.47
C MET A 110 12.59 -12.82 16.85
N LEU A 111 11.86 -11.90 16.20
CA LEU A 111 12.44 -10.67 15.63
C LEU A 111 12.95 -9.73 16.72
N TYR A 112 12.21 -9.59 17.82
CA TYR A 112 12.64 -8.78 18.97
C TYR A 112 13.91 -9.32 19.61
N HIS A 113 14.06 -10.65 19.71
CA HIS A 113 15.29 -11.28 20.19
C HIS A 113 16.46 -11.06 19.23
N LEU A 114 16.20 -11.09 17.90
CA LEU A 114 17.23 -10.84 16.89
C LEU A 114 17.71 -9.39 16.91
N ILE A 115 16.79 -8.43 17.00
CA ILE A 115 17.12 -7.00 17.10
C ILE A 115 17.89 -6.70 18.39
N LEU A 116 17.48 -7.27 19.54
CA LEU A 116 18.22 -7.13 20.80
C LEU A 116 19.60 -7.80 20.74
N LEU A 117 19.74 -8.89 20.01
CA LEU A 117 21.03 -9.54 19.79
C LEU A 117 21.97 -8.66 18.94
N VAL A 118 21.46 -8.07 17.87
CA VAL A 118 22.22 -7.15 16.99
C VAL A 118 22.62 -5.88 17.75
N LEU A 119 21.73 -5.30 18.53
CA LEU A 119 22.02 -4.11 19.35
C LEU A 119 23.00 -4.37 20.51
N ARG A 120 23.20 -5.64 20.91
CA ARG A 120 24.23 -6.02 21.90
C ARG A 120 25.60 -6.27 21.30
N LEU A 121 25.68 -6.38 19.97
CA LEU A 121 26.93 -6.63 19.23
C LEU A 121 27.55 -5.35 18.65
N ILE A 122 26.87 -4.21 18.78
CA ILE A 122 27.36 -2.86 18.47
C ILE A 122 27.68 -2.12 19.79
#